data_92649d70ba8e205a852b86bb7983affd
#
_entry.id   92649d70ba8e205a852b86bb7983affd
#
_cell.length_a   1.000
_cell.length_b   1.000
_cell.length_c   1.000
_cell.angle_alpha   90.00
_cell.angle_beta   90.00
_cell.angle_gamma   90.00
#
_symmetry.space_group_name_H-M   'P 1'
#
loop_
_entity.id
_entity.type
_entity.pdbx_description
1 polymer ?
#
loop_
_entity_poly.entity_id
_entity_poly.type
_entity_poly.pdbx_seq_one_letter_code
_entity_poly.pdbx_strand_id
1 'polypeptide(L)'
;MRTMKKILFWACFLALNTLALSPAPYLPPTLFDWWDKAQHAIGFGTLTVLAVLAYPEVSKLRMGLMLVALGVLIEVLQYFSGYRFGDWQDAVADGVGVLLGLVLARGVLRLVTRPNLQ
;
A
#
# COMPACT_ATOMS: atom_id res chain seq x y z
N MET A 1 -8.73 -19.32 8.28
CA MET A 1 -8.25 -17.95 8.62
C MET A 1 -7.06 -17.52 7.75
N ARG A 2 -6.05 -18.38 7.59
CA ARG A 2 -4.85 -18.05 6.79
C ARG A 2 -5.18 -17.81 5.31
N THR A 3 -6.00 -18.65 4.72
CA THR A 3 -6.47 -18.52 3.33
C THR A 3 -7.26 -17.24 3.11
N MET A 4 -8.16 -16.89 4.04
CA MET A 4 -8.96 -15.66 3.96
C MET A 4 -8.08 -14.42 3.95
N LYS A 5 -7.05 -14.35 4.80
CA LYS A 5 -6.10 -13.23 4.85
C LYS A 5 -5.37 -13.07 3.51
N LYS A 6 -4.96 -14.17 2.88
CA LYS A 6 -4.32 -14.15 1.56
C LYS A 6 -5.28 -13.67 0.48
N ILE A 7 -6.53 -14.14 0.51
CA ILE A 7 -7.56 -13.69 -0.45
C ILE A 7 -7.78 -12.18 -0.32
N LEU A 8 -7.91 -11.67 0.90
CA LEU A 8 -8.10 -10.23 1.15
C LEU A 8 -6.89 -9.42 0.68
N PHE A 9 -5.68 -9.90 0.93
CA PHE A 9 -4.46 -9.25 0.45
C PHE A 9 -4.45 -9.15 -1.08
N TRP A 10 -4.64 -10.28 -1.76
CA TRP A 10 -4.57 -10.30 -3.23
C TRP A 10 -5.73 -9.56 -3.89
N ALA A 11 -6.92 -9.56 -3.28
CA ALA A 11 -8.05 -8.75 -3.75
C ALA A 11 -7.74 -7.25 -3.64
N CYS A 12 -7.17 -6.82 -2.51
CA CYS A 12 -6.74 -5.44 -2.31
C CYS A 12 -5.61 -5.06 -3.29
N PHE A 13 -4.63 -5.94 -3.47
CA PHE A 13 -3.52 -5.77 -4.42
C PHE A 13 -4.04 -5.55 -5.85
N LEU A 14 -4.94 -6.40 -6.31
CA LEU A 14 -5.52 -6.30 -7.66
C LEU A 14 -6.34 -5.02 -7.81
N ALA A 15 -7.17 -4.69 -6.82
CA ALA A 15 -8.00 -3.49 -6.86
C ALA A 15 -7.14 -2.22 -6.90
N LEU A 16 -6.11 -2.14 -6.06
CA LEU A 16 -5.21 -1.00 -5.99
C LEU A 16 -4.44 -0.80 -7.30
N ASN A 17 -3.86 -1.87 -7.85
CA ASN A 17 -3.14 -1.80 -9.12
C ASN A 17 -4.06 -1.46 -10.29
N THR A 18 -5.26 -2.01 -10.33
CA THR A 18 -6.25 -1.71 -11.35
C THR A 18 -6.64 -0.24 -11.32
N LEU A 19 -6.94 0.30 -10.15
CA LEU A 19 -7.27 1.73 -9.99
C LEU A 19 -6.09 2.63 -10.35
N ALA A 20 -4.89 2.28 -9.89
CA ALA A 20 -3.69 3.08 -10.12
C ALA A 20 -3.28 3.15 -11.59
N LEU A 21 -3.50 2.08 -12.34
CA LEU A 21 -3.12 1.96 -13.75
C LEU A 21 -4.28 2.21 -14.72
N SER A 22 -5.49 2.48 -14.22
CA SER A 22 -6.64 2.85 -15.05
C SER A 22 -6.53 4.30 -15.51
N PRO A 23 -7.04 4.64 -16.71
CA PRO A 23 -7.17 6.03 -17.14
C PRO A 23 -8.00 6.83 -16.14
N ALA A 24 -7.50 8.01 -15.77
CA ALA A 24 -8.18 8.91 -14.84
C ALA A 24 -8.20 10.32 -15.43
N PRO A 25 -9.18 11.19 -15.01
CA PRO A 25 -9.17 12.59 -15.39
C PRO A 25 -7.84 13.24 -14.99
N TYR A 26 -7.28 14.03 -15.89
CA TYR A 26 -6.00 14.68 -15.65
C TYR A 26 -6.13 15.80 -14.60
N LEU A 27 -5.40 15.66 -13.50
CA LEU A 27 -5.05 16.79 -12.67
C LEU A 27 -3.63 17.23 -13.05
N PRO A 28 -3.40 18.54 -13.33
CA PRO A 28 -2.05 19.02 -13.64
C PRO A 28 -1.08 18.67 -12.51
N PRO A 29 0.15 18.18 -12.80
CA PRO A 29 1.13 17.83 -11.78
C PRO A 29 1.63 19.02 -10.94
N THR A 30 1.27 20.25 -11.30
CA THR A 30 1.54 21.46 -10.54
C THR A 30 0.59 21.69 -9.36
N LEU A 31 -0.54 20.95 -9.31
CA LEU A 31 -1.49 21.04 -8.22
C LEU A 31 -1.22 19.91 -7.23
N PHE A 32 -0.80 20.27 -6.02
CA PHE A 32 -0.69 19.31 -4.92
C PHE A 32 -2.11 18.97 -4.43
N ASP A 33 -2.56 17.75 -4.70
CA ASP A 33 -3.85 17.26 -4.27
C ASP A 33 -3.69 16.40 -3.01
N TRP A 34 -4.04 16.94 -1.87
CA TRP A 34 -4.00 16.23 -0.58
C TRP A 34 -4.86 14.99 -0.57
N TRP A 35 -6.00 15.02 -1.23
CA TRP A 35 -6.91 13.86 -1.28
C TRP A 35 -6.31 12.72 -2.08
N ASP A 36 -5.68 13.02 -3.19
CA ASP A 36 -4.96 12.03 -3.98
C ASP A 36 -3.84 11.37 -3.15
N LYS A 37 -3.03 12.17 -2.46
CA LYS A 37 -1.96 11.66 -1.57
C LYS A 37 -2.51 10.83 -0.43
N ALA A 38 -3.62 11.24 0.18
CA ALA A 38 -4.29 10.48 1.23
C ALA A 38 -4.78 9.11 0.71
N GLN A 39 -5.33 9.06 -0.50
CA GLN A 39 -5.75 7.79 -1.12
C GLN A 39 -4.56 6.84 -1.33
N HIS A 40 -3.42 7.34 -1.81
CA HIS A 40 -2.19 6.56 -1.94
C HIS A 40 -1.72 6.01 -0.59
N ALA A 41 -1.64 6.86 0.42
CA ALA A 41 -1.21 6.46 1.76
C ALA A 41 -2.17 5.43 2.39
N ILE A 42 -3.48 5.64 2.29
CA ILE A 42 -4.49 4.72 2.82
C ILE A 42 -4.46 3.39 2.07
N GLY A 43 -4.37 3.42 0.76
CA GLY A 43 -4.29 2.21 -0.07
C GLY A 43 -3.08 1.36 0.27
N PHE A 44 -1.90 1.95 0.29
CA PHE A 44 -0.66 1.24 0.63
C PHE A 44 -0.58 0.85 2.10
N GLY A 45 -1.13 1.66 3.00
CA GLY A 45 -1.23 1.30 4.42
C GLY A 45 -2.11 0.06 4.63
N THR A 46 -3.28 0.02 4.00
CA THR A 46 -4.19 -1.13 4.04
C THR A 46 -3.53 -2.37 3.45
N LEU A 47 -2.91 -2.23 2.27
CA LEU A 47 -2.20 -3.33 1.61
C LEU A 47 -1.09 -3.88 2.50
N THR A 48 -0.35 -3.01 3.18
CA THR A 48 0.75 -3.40 4.08
C THR A 48 0.23 -4.18 5.28
N VAL A 49 -0.83 -3.73 5.94
CA VAL A 49 -1.43 -4.46 7.05
C VAL A 49 -1.89 -5.84 6.61
N LEU A 50 -2.59 -5.94 5.50
CA LEU A 50 -3.05 -7.22 4.96
C LEU A 50 -1.87 -8.12 4.58
N ALA A 51 -0.80 -7.58 4.00
CA ALA A 51 0.39 -8.33 3.64
C ALA A 51 1.07 -8.95 4.88
N VAL A 52 1.26 -8.16 5.93
CA VAL A 52 1.88 -8.63 7.17
C VAL A 52 1.03 -9.72 7.84
N LEU A 53 -0.28 -9.55 7.84
CA LEU A 53 -1.20 -10.54 8.42
C LEU A 53 -1.28 -11.83 7.59
N ALA A 54 -1.20 -11.71 6.26
CA ALA A 54 -1.29 -12.86 5.34
C ALA A 54 0.02 -13.66 5.28
N TYR A 55 1.15 -12.99 5.41
CA TYR A 55 2.49 -13.57 5.27
C TYR A 55 3.37 -13.23 6.48
N PRO A 56 3.03 -13.74 7.67
CA PRO A 56 3.75 -13.42 8.91
C PRO A 56 5.19 -13.94 8.92
N GLU A 57 5.52 -14.90 8.06
CA GLU A 57 6.87 -15.47 7.90
C GLU A 57 7.83 -14.53 7.18
N VAL A 58 7.33 -13.56 6.43
CA VAL A 58 8.16 -12.57 5.74
C VAL A 58 8.55 -11.47 6.73
N SER A 59 9.84 -11.13 6.78
CA SER A 59 10.30 -10.04 7.66
C SER A 59 9.65 -8.71 7.27
N LYS A 60 9.38 -7.88 8.26
CA LYS A 60 8.75 -6.57 8.04
C LYS A 60 9.60 -5.66 7.15
N LEU A 61 10.92 -5.73 7.29
CA LEU A 61 11.83 -4.97 6.43
C LEU A 61 11.69 -5.40 4.97
N ARG A 62 11.72 -6.70 4.71
CA ARG A 62 11.56 -7.25 3.34
C ARG A 62 10.19 -6.89 2.78
N MET A 63 9.13 -7.04 3.57
CA MET A 63 7.77 -6.68 3.16
C MET A 63 7.67 -5.20 2.82
N GLY A 64 8.20 -4.33 3.67
CA GLY A 64 8.21 -2.89 3.45
C GLY A 64 8.97 -2.50 2.19
N LEU A 65 10.15 -3.08 1.96
CA LEU A 65 10.94 -2.81 0.75
C LEU A 65 10.22 -3.26 -0.53
N MET A 66 9.58 -4.42 -0.50
CA MET A 66 8.81 -4.92 -1.66
C MET A 66 7.61 -4.02 -1.98
N LEU A 67 6.90 -3.54 -0.97
CA LEU A 67 5.74 -2.67 -1.16
C LEU A 67 6.13 -1.26 -1.60
N VAL A 68 7.22 -0.71 -1.07
CA VAL A 68 7.77 0.56 -1.56
C VAL A 68 8.24 0.43 -3.01
N ALA A 69 8.90 -0.67 -3.36
CA ALA A 69 9.29 -0.95 -4.74
C ALA A 69 8.07 -1.05 -5.67
N LEU A 70 6.96 -1.65 -5.21
CA LEU A 70 5.70 -1.66 -5.95
C LEU A 70 5.17 -0.25 -6.20
N GLY A 71 5.20 0.62 -5.19
CA GLY A 71 4.77 2.01 -5.33
C GLY A 71 5.59 2.78 -6.36
N VAL A 72 6.90 2.61 -6.33
CA VAL A 72 7.81 3.21 -7.33
C VAL A 72 7.51 2.66 -8.73
N LEU A 73 7.32 1.35 -8.84
CA LEU A 73 7.00 0.71 -10.12
C LEU A 73 5.69 1.25 -10.71
N ILE A 74 4.65 1.44 -9.89
CA ILE A 74 3.38 2.02 -10.31
C ILE A 74 3.60 3.42 -10.89
N GLU A 75 4.40 4.26 -10.24
CA GLU A 75 4.71 5.61 -10.73
C GLU A 75 5.43 5.58 -12.08
N VAL A 76 6.40 4.67 -12.22
CA VAL A 76 7.12 4.49 -13.50
C VAL A 76 6.17 4.05 -14.60
N LEU A 77 5.28 3.09 -14.33
CA LEU A 77 4.29 2.62 -15.29
C LEU A 77 3.29 3.72 -15.66
N GLN A 78 2.85 4.54 -14.70
CA GLN A 78 1.98 5.68 -14.97
C GLN A 78 2.66 6.71 -15.86
N TYR A 79 3.93 7.01 -15.60
CA TYR A 79 4.72 7.94 -16.42
C TYR A 79 4.80 7.48 -17.87
N PHE A 80 5.06 6.19 -18.10
CA PHE A 80 5.18 5.63 -19.45
C PHE A 80 3.84 5.30 -20.12
N SER A 81 2.73 5.31 -19.41
CA SER A 81 1.41 4.98 -19.96
C SER A 81 0.90 5.99 -20.98
N GLY A 82 1.31 7.25 -20.89
CA GLY A 82 0.84 8.34 -21.73
C GLY A 82 -0.55 8.89 -21.39
N TYR A 83 -1.30 8.24 -20.51
CA TYR A 83 -2.64 8.68 -20.08
C TYR A 83 -2.72 8.98 -18.57
N ARG A 84 -1.60 8.91 -17.85
CA ARG A 84 -1.48 9.38 -16.46
C ARG A 84 -0.17 10.12 -16.28
N PHE A 85 -0.18 11.07 -15.36
CA PHE A 85 1.03 11.74 -14.94
C PHE A 85 1.69 10.92 -13.83
N GLY A 86 2.94 10.49 -14.05
CA GLY A 86 3.78 10.02 -12.96
C GLY A 86 4.10 11.19 -12.04
N ASP A 87 3.89 11.00 -10.75
CA ASP A 87 4.17 12.00 -9.72
C ASP A 87 4.99 11.34 -8.62
N TRP A 88 6.25 11.74 -8.48
CA TRP A 88 7.13 11.21 -7.46
C TRP A 88 6.57 11.41 -6.02
N GLN A 89 5.73 12.43 -5.84
CA GLN A 89 5.06 12.67 -4.55
C GLN A 89 4.08 11.54 -4.22
N ASP A 90 3.48 10.91 -5.22
CA ASP A 90 2.64 9.72 -5.01
C ASP A 90 3.45 8.55 -4.49
N ALA A 91 4.67 8.35 -5.00
CA ALA A 91 5.58 7.33 -4.48
C ALA A 91 5.97 7.61 -3.01
N VAL A 92 6.17 8.87 -2.65
CA VAL A 92 6.41 9.27 -1.25
C VAL A 92 5.19 8.97 -0.38
N ALA A 93 4.00 9.30 -0.85
CA ALA A 93 2.74 9.00 -0.13
C ALA A 93 2.54 7.48 0.04
N ASP A 94 2.85 6.68 -0.97
CA ASP A 94 2.84 5.22 -0.89
C ASP A 94 3.81 4.72 0.20
N GLY A 95 5.02 5.26 0.24
CA GLY A 95 6.02 4.94 1.25
C GLY A 95 5.59 5.29 2.67
N VAL A 96 4.96 6.46 2.85
CA VAL A 96 4.37 6.86 4.14
C VAL A 96 3.28 5.86 4.55
N GLY A 97 2.42 5.47 3.61
CA GLY A 97 1.39 4.46 3.84
C GLY A 97 1.97 3.12 4.29
N VAL A 98 3.04 2.67 3.64
CA VAL A 98 3.75 1.42 4.00
C VAL A 98 4.30 1.52 5.43
N LEU A 99 4.95 2.60 5.81
CA LEU A 99 5.48 2.79 7.16
C LEU A 99 4.37 2.78 8.21
N LEU A 100 3.30 3.52 7.99
CA LEU A 100 2.15 3.54 8.89
C LEU A 100 1.48 2.17 8.98
N GLY A 101 1.36 1.46 7.87
CA GLY A 101 0.83 0.11 7.82
C GLY A 101 1.66 -0.90 8.61
N LEU A 102 2.99 -0.80 8.54
CA LEU A 102 3.90 -1.65 9.34
C LEU A 102 3.72 -1.39 10.84
N VAL A 103 3.60 -0.13 11.25
CA VAL A 103 3.37 0.25 12.65
C VAL A 103 2.01 -0.28 13.13
N LEU A 104 0.96 -0.08 12.36
CA LEU A 104 -0.39 -0.57 12.69
C LEU A 104 -0.44 -2.09 12.77
N ALA A 105 0.17 -2.79 11.82
CA ALA A 105 0.22 -4.25 11.81
C ALA A 105 0.94 -4.79 13.06
N ARG A 106 2.01 -4.14 13.48
CA ARG A 106 2.73 -4.50 14.71
C ARG A 106 1.84 -4.33 15.94
N GLY A 107 1.05 -3.26 16.00
CA GLY A 107 0.08 -3.04 17.07
C GLY A 107 -1.01 -4.10 17.10
N VAL A 108 -1.60 -4.42 15.95
CA VAL A 108 -2.63 -5.45 15.82
C VAL A 108 -2.09 -6.82 16.26
N LEU A 109 -0.89 -7.20 15.81
CA LEU A 109 -0.28 -8.47 16.20
C LEU A 109 -0.04 -8.54 17.71
N ARG A 110 0.39 -7.46 18.35
CA ARG A 110 0.59 -7.41 19.80
C ARG A 110 -0.72 -7.57 20.57
N LEU A 111 -1.82 -7.03 20.07
CA LEU A 111 -3.13 -7.16 20.69
C LEU A 111 -3.68 -8.58 20.58
N VAL A 112 -3.51 -9.21 19.42
CA VAL A 112 -4.01 -10.57 19.15
C VAL A 112 -3.18 -11.63 19.87
N THR A 113 -1.88 -11.40 20.09
CA THR A 113 -0.97 -12.37 20.71
C THR A 113 -0.78 -12.16 22.21
N ARG A 114 -1.45 -11.17 22.84
CA ARG A 114 -1.43 -11.04 24.31
C ARG A 114 -2.02 -12.31 24.94
N PRO A 115 -1.26 -13.05 25.75
CA PRO A 115 -1.85 -14.10 26.54
C PRO A 115 -2.86 -13.46 27.48
N ASN A 116 -4.05 -14.04 27.55
CA ASN A 116 -5.01 -13.67 28.59
C ASN A 116 -4.34 -13.95 29.94
N LEU A 117 -3.86 -12.88 30.59
CA LEU A 117 -3.44 -12.94 31.97
C LEU A 117 -4.73 -13.07 32.78
N GLN A 118 -5.17 -14.33 33.04
CA GLN A 118 -6.10 -14.67 34.09
C GLN A 118 -5.31 -14.86 35.38
#